data_936f8f254df1ab27ebb31f13c77603b4
#
_entry.id   936f8f254df1ab27ebb31f13c77603b4
#
_cell.length_a   1.000
_cell.length_b   1.000
_cell.length_c   1.000
_cell.angle_alpha   90.00
_cell.angle_beta   90.00
_cell.angle_gamma   90.00
#
_symmetry.space_group_name_H-M   'P 1'
#
loop_
_entity.id
_entity.type
_entity.pdbx_description
1 polymer ?
#
loop_
_entity_poly.entity_id
_entity_poly.type
_entity_poly.pdbx_seq_one_letter_code
_entity_poly.pdbx_strand_id
1 'polypeptide(L)'
;MAKTVAVIGASANRKKYGNKALRAFEKQGYTVIPVNTHEAEIEGHRAYRSVLDIPGPIDMATVYVPPASGLLVVEELARKGVAEVWLNPGAD
;
A
#
# COMPACT_ATOMS: atom_id res chain seq x y z
N MET A 1 -12.12 -6.74 -15.00
CA MET A 1 -11.26 -7.28 -13.95
C MET A 1 -10.88 -6.18 -12.96
N ALA A 2 -10.79 -6.51 -11.70
CA ALA A 2 -10.44 -5.54 -10.68
C ALA A 2 -8.98 -5.13 -10.82
N LYS A 3 -8.70 -3.85 -10.66
CA LYS A 3 -7.33 -3.36 -10.59
C LYS A 3 -6.75 -3.66 -9.21
N THR A 4 -5.45 -3.86 -9.15
CA THR A 4 -4.73 -4.14 -7.92
C THR A 4 -4.06 -2.87 -7.40
N VAL A 5 -4.35 -2.52 -6.16
CA VAL A 5 -3.74 -1.37 -5.50
C VAL A 5 -2.93 -1.83 -4.28
N ALA A 6 -1.69 -1.40 -4.21
CA ALA A 6 -0.85 -1.62 -3.05
C ALA A 6 -0.98 -0.41 -2.12
N VAL A 7 -1.34 -0.65 -0.87
CA VAL A 7 -1.46 0.43 0.14
C VAL A 7 -0.20 0.38 0.99
N ILE A 8 0.76 1.25 0.68
CA ILE A 8 2.04 1.31 1.35
C ILE A 8 1.90 2.12 2.64
N GLY A 9 2.27 1.53 3.76
CA GLY A 9 2.03 2.15 5.06
C GLY A 9 0.63 1.87 5.59
N ALA A 10 -0.01 0.81 5.08
CA ALA A 10 -1.28 0.36 5.64
C ALA A 10 -1.09 0.01 7.11
N SER A 11 -2.13 0.21 7.91
CA SER A 11 -2.07 0.02 9.34
C SER A 11 -3.23 -0.82 9.82
N ALA A 12 -3.01 -1.60 10.87
CA ALA A 12 -4.09 -2.30 11.57
C ALA A 12 -4.95 -1.34 12.38
N ASN A 13 -4.44 -0.14 12.66
CA ASN A 13 -5.20 0.89 13.38
C ASN A 13 -6.20 1.54 12.44
N ARG A 14 -7.47 1.31 12.69
CA ARG A 14 -8.56 1.75 11.81
C ARG A 14 -8.73 3.28 11.76
N LYS A 15 -8.11 4.00 12.67
CA LYS A 15 -8.15 5.46 12.68
C LYS A 15 -7.12 6.09 11.75
N LYS A 16 -6.11 5.33 11.34
CA LYS A 16 -5.06 5.85 10.47
C LYS A 16 -5.49 5.88 9.01
N TYR A 17 -4.93 6.83 8.26
CA TYR A 17 -5.28 7.01 6.85
C TYR A 17 -4.97 5.79 5.99
N GLY A 18 -3.87 5.11 6.27
CA GLY A 18 -3.53 3.90 5.52
C GLY A 18 -4.59 2.81 5.63
N ASN A 19 -5.17 2.64 6.82
CA ASN A 19 -6.26 1.68 7.01
C ASN A 19 -7.53 2.15 6.31
N LYS A 20 -7.85 3.44 6.45
CA LYS A 20 -9.04 4.01 5.82
C LYS A 20 -8.97 3.87 4.31
N ALA A 21 -7.80 4.10 3.72
CA ALA A 21 -7.60 3.96 2.28
C ALA A 21 -7.79 2.52 1.84
N LEU A 22 -7.23 1.57 2.58
CA LEU A 22 -7.37 0.15 2.26
C LEU A 22 -8.85 -0.24 2.17
N ARG A 23 -9.62 0.15 3.19
CA ARG A 23 -11.04 -0.18 3.22
C ARG A 23 -11.82 0.52 2.11
N ALA A 24 -11.47 1.78 1.82
CA ALA A 24 -12.15 2.54 0.79
C ALA A 24 -11.92 1.94 -0.60
N PHE A 25 -10.69 1.58 -0.93
CA PHE A 25 -10.39 0.96 -2.21
C PHE A 25 -11.06 -0.40 -2.35
N GLU A 26 -11.05 -1.19 -1.27
CA GLU A 26 -11.71 -2.49 -1.29
C GLU A 26 -13.22 -2.33 -1.55
N LYS A 27 -13.84 -1.36 -0.91
CA LYS A 27 -15.26 -1.08 -1.08
C LYS A 27 -15.60 -0.67 -2.51
N GLN A 28 -14.64 -0.04 -3.20
CA GLN A 28 -14.82 0.37 -4.59
C GLN A 28 -14.54 -0.75 -5.59
N GLY A 29 -14.18 -1.93 -5.12
CA GLY A 29 -13.97 -3.09 -5.99
C GLY A 29 -12.53 -3.36 -6.38
N TYR A 30 -11.56 -2.63 -5.82
CA TYR A 30 -10.15 -2.91 -6.07
C TYR A 30 -9.70 -4.14 -5.31
N THR A 31 -8.73 -4.86 -5.88
CA THR A 31 -7.98 -5.86 -5.12
C THR A 31 -6.93 -5.09 -4.32
N VAL A 32 -7.03 -5.13 -3.00
CA VAL A 32 -6.14 -4.36 -2.14
C VAL A 32 -5.07 -5.24 -1.52
N ILE A 33 -3.83 -4.74 -1.49
CA ILE A 33 -2.71 -5.47 -0.91
C ILE A 33 -2.00 -4.52 0.06
N PRO A 34 -2.09 -4.77 1.37
CA PRO A 34 -1.42 -3.90 2.34
C PRO A 34 0.07 -4.17 2.41
N VAL A 35 0.86 -3.11 2.57
CA VAL A 35 2.30 -3.20 2.78
C VAL A 35 2.62 -2.55 4.12
N ASN A 36 3.19 -3.34 5.03
CA ASN A 36 3.52 -2.89 6.39
C ASN A 36 4.72 -3.70 6.87
N THR A 37 5.68 -3.05 7.54
CA THR A 37 6.92 -3.70 7.97
C THR A 37 6.74 -4.55 9.23
N HIS A 38 5.62 -4.42 9.93
CA HIS A 38 5.40 -5.09 11.21
C HIS A 38 4.25 -6.08 11.20
N GLU A 39 3.16 -5.76 10.53
CA GLU A 39 1.95 -6.58 10.54
C GLU A 39 1.99 -7.63 9.44
N ALA A 40 1.60 -8.86 9.78
CA ALA A 40 1.49 -9.94 8.79
C ALA A 40 0.13 -9.94 8.10
N GLU A 41 -0.86 -9.33 8.73
CA GLU A 41 -2.23 -9.29 8.20
C GLU A 41 -2.90 -7.99 8.61
N ILE A 42 -3.64 -7.38 7.71
CA ILE A 42 -4.39 -6.15 7.97
C ILE A 42 -5.76 -6.28 7.33
N GLU A 43 -6.82 -6.10 8.13
CA GLU A 43 -8.22 -6.18 7.66
C GLU A 43 -8.51 -7.46 6.88
N GLY A 44 -7.95 -8.58 7.32
CA GLY A 44 -8.17 -9.88 6.68
C GLY A 44 -7.32 -10.12 5.44
N HIS A 45 -6.45 -9.19 5.07
CA HIS A 45 -5.56 -9.33 3.92
C HIS A 45 -4.15 -9.60 4.37
N ARG A 46 -3.46 -10.50 3.66
CA ARG A 46 -2.05 -10.72 3.92
C ARG A 46 -1.28 -9.44 3.65
N ALA A 47 -0.45 -9.02 4.61
CA ALA A 47 0.41 -7.85 4.46
C ALA A 47 1.82 -8.28 4.06
N TYR A 48 2.45 -7.48 3.20
CA TYR A 48 3.83 -7.72 2.76
C TYR A 48 4.73 -6.63 3.33
N ARG A 49 5.99 -6.97 3.57
CA ARG A 49 6.95 -6.01 4.12
C ARG A 49 7.40 -5.00 3.08
N SER A 50 7.39 -5.39 1.83
CA SER A 50 7.80 -4.53 0.72
C SER A 50 6.92 -4.83 -0.47
N VAL A 51 6.68 -3.80 -1.31
CA VAL A 51 5.96 -3.99 -2.55
C VAL A 51 6.68 -4.99 -3.45
N LEU A 52 7.99 -5.13 -3.30
CA LEU A 52 8.79 -6.08 -4.08
C LEU A 52 8.46 -7.54 -3.74
N ASP A 53 7.91 -7.80 -2.56
CA ASP A 53 7.55 -9.14 -2.13
C ASP A 53 6.20 -9.61 -2.68
N ILE A 54 5.42 -8.70 -3.24
CA ILE A 54 4.10 -9.02 -3.75
C ILE A 54 4.21 -9.77 -5.09
N PRO A 55 3.67 -10.98 -5.20
CA PRO A 55 3.68 -11.69 -6.48
C PRO A 55 2.71 -11.02 -7.46
N GLY A 56 3.11 -10.94 -8.73
CA GLY A 56 2.26 -10.40 -9.79
C GLY A 56 2.30 -8.89 -9.90
N PRO A 57 1.66 -8.36 -10.93
CA PRO A 57 1.70 -6.92 -11.22
C PRO A 57 0.82 -6.11 -10.28
N ILE A 58 1.23 -4.85 -10.07
CA ILE A 58 0.49 -3.87 -9.29
C ILE A 58 0.11 -2.73 -10.22
N ASP A 59 -1.17 -2.39 -10.28
CA ASP A 59 -1.65 -1.32 -11.15
C ASP A 59 -1.41 0.07 -10.57
N MET A 60 -1.54 0.19 -9.25
CA MET A 60 -1.46 1.47 -8.58
C MET A 60 -0.93 1.28 -7.16
N ALA A 61 -0.22 2.27 -6.65
CA ALA A 61 0.19 2.30 -5.25
C ALA A 61 -0.20 3.64 -4.63
N THR A 62 -0.70 3.59 -3.41
CA THR A 62 -0.94 4.79 -2.61
C THR A 62 -0.07 4.69 -1.36
N VAL A 63 0.65 5.77 -1.06
CA VAL A 63 1.74 5.76 -0.08
C VAL A 63 1.39 6.61 1.13
N TYR A 64 1.44 5.99 2.31
CA TYR A 64 1.14 6.62 3.61
C TYR A 64 2.29 6.36 4.58
N VAL A 65 3.51 6.74 4.20
CA VAL A 65 4.68 6.56 5.06
C VAL A 65 5.31 7.91 5.37
N PRO A 66 6.06 8.00 6.49
CA PRO A 66 6.76 9.23 6.81
C PRO A 66 7.76 9.61 5.71
N PRO A 67 8.06 10.90 5.54
CA PRO A 67 9.02 11.34 4.51
C PRO A 67 10.37 10.63 4.57
N ALA A 68 10.82 10.28 5.77
CA ALA A 68 12.10 9.58 5.94
C ALA A 68 12.14 8.22 5.23
N SER A 69 11.00 7.57 5.07
CA SER A 69 10.90 6.27 4.39
C SER A 69 10.51 6.40 2.92
N GLY A 70 10.13 7.60 2.49
CA GLY A 70 9.53 7.79 1.17
C GLY A 70 10.46 7.48 0.02
N LEU A 71 11.75 7.84 0.15
CA LEU A 71 12.72 7.61 -0.92
C LEU A 71 12.90 6.13 -1.21
N LEU A 72 13.05 5.32 -0.16
CA LEU A 72 13.18 3.87 -0.33
C LEU A 72 11.92 3.28 -0.98
N VAL A 73 10.77 3.72 -0.55
CA VAL A 73 9.49 3.24 -1.10
C VAL A 73 9.39 3.59 -2.58
N VAL A 74 9.76 4.80 -2.97
CA VAL A 74 9.73 5.22 -4.39
C VAL A 74 10.66 4.35 -5.22
N GLU A 75 11.86 4.06 -4.71
CA GLU A 75 12.80 3.18 -5.40
C GLU A 75 12.22 1.78 -5.61
N GLU A 76 11.61 1.24 -4.56
CA GLU A 76 10.99 -0.09 -4.64
C GLU A 76 9.84 -0.13 -5.65
N LEU A 77 9.02 0.91 -5.66
CA LEU A 77 7.92 1.02 -6.60
C LEU A 77 8.41 1.11 -8.05
N ALA A 78 9.49 1.84 -8.27
CA ALA A 78 10.10 1.93 -9.60
C ALA A 78 10.63 0.57 -10.05
N ARG A 79 11.28 -0.16 -9.15
CA ARG A 79 11.80 -1.50 -9.45
C ARG A 79 10.69 -2.50 -9.71
N LYS A 80 9.57 -2.36 -8.99
CA LYS A 80 8.40 -3.21 -9.20
C LYS A 80 7.69 -2.91 -10.52
N GLY A 81 7.87 -1.70 -11.05
CA GLY A 81 7.24 -1.29 -12.30
C GLY A 81 5.81 -0.79 -12.12
N VAL A 82 5.51 -0.20 -10.97
CA VAL A 82 4.18 0.35 -10.70
C VAL A 82 4.04 1.68 -11.44
N ALA A 83 3.08 1.75 -12.37
CA ALA A 83 2.94 2.90 -13.26
C ALA A 83 2.29 4.11 -12.59
N GLU A 84 1.38 3.88 -11.65
CA GLU A 84 0.65 4.97 -11.00
C GLU A 84 0.92 4.95 -9.51
N VAL A 85 1.47 6.05 -8.99
CA VAL A 85 1.85 6.18 -7.58
C VAL A 85 1.29 7.48 -7.02
N TRP A 86 0.57 7.37 -5.91
CA TRP A 86 0.02 8.51 -5.20
C TRP A 86 0.77 8.69 -3.88
N LEU A 87 1.48 9.80 -3.75
CA LEU A 87 2.17 10.16 -2.52
C LEU A 87 1.24 11.04 -1.70
N ASN A 88 0.96 10.62 -0.48
CA ASN A 88 0.01 11.32 0.38
C ASN A 88 0.76 12.11 1.46
N PRO A 89 0.72 13.44 1.43
CA PRO A 89 1.43 14.25 2.42
C PRO A 89 0.80 14.09 3.79
N GLY A 90 1.62 14.24 4.83
CA GLY A 90 1.13 14.14 6.20
C GLY A 90 0.72 12.74 6.59
N ALA A 91 1.32 11.73 5.98
CA ALA A 91 1.03 10.35 6.32
C ALA A 91 1.35 10.07 7.80
N ASP A 92 0.59 9.18 8.39
CA ASP A 92 0.66 8.84 9.82
C ASP A 92 2.04 8.43 10.32
#